data_0e65c871a121d3b17f3f12a578d7c91d
#
_entry.id   0e65c871a121d3b17f3f12a578d7c91d
#
_cell.length_a   1.000
_cell.length_b   1.000
_cell.length_c   1.000
_cell.angle_alpha   90.00
_cell.angle_beta   90.00
_cell.angle_gamma   90.00
#
_symmetry.space_group_name_H-M   'P 1'
#
loop_
_entity.id
_entity.type
_entity.pdbx_description
1 polymer ?
#
loop_
_entity_poly.entity_id
_entity_poly.type
_entity_poly.pdbx_seq_one_letter_code
_entity_poly.pdbx_strand_id
1 'polypeptide(L)'
;SDLREDGSNLDLPENFPNELMVVPLISRTKGDLGSLVIVRSAKVSNTEKELLQHIAETFSHALDSFLSRGSILSFFGRIFSGWLKWLILSAIALAMFMPINISAVAPVEVIAKNPSVVTSPVNGVVKKVLVNTNDAVDIGMELVKLDDLNFKSQYEINLQELEVAEAELLRAKQSSFTNDEAKAKLVELSTEVALKKKQVAYAEEQLKYSVIKAEVSGVAVVEDFIDWQGRPVNIGEKILTIANSDDIEFLIYLPTKDSLFIEKSARVKVFLDSSPLSSIEGKILRTSYKPELTAENILAYKIHASLEDNIEP
;
A
#
# COMPACT_ATOMS: atom_id res chain seq x y z
N SER A 1 -1.92 80.75 -20.69
CA SER A 1 -2.11 80.95 -22.11
C SER A 1 -3.42 80.41 -22.52
N ASP A 2 -4.24 81.32 -23.01
CA ASP A 2 -5.64 81.11 -23.40
C ASP A 2 -5.71 80.15 -24.58
N LEU A 3 -6.36 79.04 -24.37
CA LEU A 3 -6.74 78.10 -25.46
C LEU A 3 -7.84 78.63 -26.38
N ARG A 4 -8.19 79.92 -26.28
CA ARG A 4 -9.19 80.59 -27.12
C ARG A 4 -8.64 81.12 -28.43
N GLU A 5 -7.32 81.07 -28.69
CA GLU A 5 -6.74 81.67 -29.91
C GLU A 5 -6.40 80.62 -31.00
N ASP A 6 -6.57 79.34 -30.75
CA ASP A 6 -6.36 78.35 -31.80
C ASP A 6 -7.71 77.84 -32.31
N GLY A 7 -8.05 78.24 -33.53
CA GLY A 7 -9.34 78.14 -34.20
C GLY A 7 -9.92 76.71 -34.41
N SER A 8 -9.87 75.86 -33.46
CA SER A 8 -10.59 74.61 -33.44
C SER A 8 -11.91 74.79 -32.67
N ASN A 9 -13.03 74.78 -33.39
CA ASN A 9 -14.38 74.71 -32.85
C ASN A 9 -14.53 73.42 -32.01
N LEU A 10 -14.11 73.50 -30.74
CA LEU A 10 -14.61 72.50 -29.77
C LEU A 10 -15.99 72.96 -29.32
N ASP A 11 -17.06 72.28 -29.73
CA ASP A 11 -18.41 72.41 -29.17
C ASP A 11 -18.35 72.05 -27.67
N LEU A 12 -18.04 73.04 -26.84
CA LEU A 12 -18.05 72.92 -25.39
C LEU A 12 -19.48 73.13 -24.92
N PRO A 13 -20.06 72.31 -24.04
CA PRO A 13 -21.39 72.48 -23.49
C PRO A 13 -21.53 73.83 -22.79
N GLU A 14 -22.69 74.51 -22.89
CA GLU A 14 -22.99 75.84 -22.37
C GLU A 14 -22.66 76.10 -20.88
N ASN A 15 -22.41 75.05 -20.09
CA ASN A 15 -22.02 75.07 -18.70
C ASN A 15 -20.54 74.81 -18.45
N PHE A 16 -19.67 74.98 -19.47
CA PHE A 16 -18.23 74.74 -19.26
C PHE A 16 -17.62 75.84 -18.39
N PRO A 17 -16.85 75.45 -17.31
CA PRO A 17 -16.26 76.40 -16.41
C PRO A 17 -15.29 77.39 -17.12
N ASN A 18 -15.35 78.66 -16.76
CA ASN A 18 -14.60 79.71 -17.50
C ASN A 18 -13.08 79.76 -17.27
N GLU A 19 -12.55 78.97 -16.34
CA GLU A 19 -11.09 78.91 -16.11
C GLU A 19 -10.58 77.49 -16.22
N LEU A 20 -9.56 77.33 -17.08
CA LEU A 20 -8.84 76.09 -17.29
C LEU A 20 -7.37 76.32 -16.92
N MET A 21 -6.87 75.55 -15.97
CA MET A 21 -5.47 75.57 -15.59
C MET A 21 -4.81 74.25 -15.98
N VAL A 22 -3.73 74.31 -16.75
CA VAL A 22 -2.92 73.16 -17.17
C VAL A 22 -1.56 73.22 -16.44
N VAL A 23 -1.28 72.20 -15.62
CA VAL A 23 0.01 72.07 -14.93
C VAL A 23 0.75 70.89 -15.54
N PRO A 24 1.92 71.10 -16.18
CA PRO A 24 2.70 70.00 -16.80
C PRO A 24 3.32 69.11 -15.70
N LEU A 25 3.23 67.81 -15.90
CA LEU A 25 3.89 66.80 -15.08
C LEU A 25 5.25 66.40 -15.71
N ILE A 26 6.33 67.04 -15.24
CA ILE A 26 7.66 66.86 -15.84
C ILE A 26 8.48 65.92 -14.95
N SER A 27 8.96 64.82 -15.54
CA SER A 27 9.94 63.94 -14.88
C SER A 27 11.35 64.44 -15.14
N ARG A 28 12.19 64.34 -14.14
CA ARG A 28 13.65 64.67 -14.29
C ARG A 28 14.39 63.64 -15.18
N THR A 29 13.83 62.44 -15.30
CA THR A 29 14.51 61.32 -16.04
C THR A 29 13.94 61.06 -17.41
N LYS A 30 12.65 61.29 -17.63
CA LYS A 30 11.93 60.92 -18.87
C LYS A 30 11.32 62.10 -19.62
N GLY A 31 11.42 63.31 -19.10
CA GLY A 31 10.82 64.48 -19.74
C GLY A 31 9.32 64.64 -19.41
N ASP A 32 8.53 64.98 -20.40
CA ASP A 32 7.10 65.22 -20.23
C ASP A 32 6.34 63.92 -20.02
N LEU A 33 5.69 63.81 -18.86
CA LEU A 33 4.88 62.65 -18.48
C LEU A 33 3.38 62.89 -18.77
N GLY A 34 2.97 64.12 -19.05
CA GLY A 34 1.59 64.51 -19.26
C GLY A 34 1.28 65.82 -18.56
N SER A 35 0.01 66.17 -18.53
CA SER A 35 -0.48 67.40 -17.90
C SER A 35 -1.67 67.14 -16.98
N LEU A 36 -1.70 67.83 -15.85
CA LEU A 36 -2.85 67.89 -14.95
C LEU A 36 -3.74 69.03 -15.38
N VAL A 37 -4.92 68.73 -15.83
CA VAL A 37 -5.91 69.74 -16.27
C VAL A 37 -6.96 69.93 -15.17
N ILE A 38 -7.06 71.14 -14.66
CA ILE A 38 -8.01 71.52 -13.63
C ILE A 38 -9.03 72.51 -14.23
N VAL A 39 -10.28 72.18 -14.13
CA VAL A 39 -11.39 72.99 -14.66
C VAL A 39 -12.24 73.51 -13.50
N ARG A 40 -12.46 74.82 -13.43
CA ARG A 40 -13.16 75.45 -12.30
C ARG A 40 -13.89 76.73 -12.75
N SER A 41 -14.97 77.07 -12.01
CA SER A 41 -15.77 78.25 -12.29
C SER A 41 -15.29 79.56 -11.60
N ALA A 42 -14.32 79.46 -10.65
CA ALA A 42 -13.79 80.59 -9.90
C ALA A 42 -12.29 80.79 -10.14
N LYS A 43 -11.82 82.05 -10.13
CA LYS A 43 -10.42 82.40 -10.32
C LYS A 43 -9.52 81.77 -9.29
N VAL A 44 -8.40 81.14 -9.75
CA VAL A 44 -7.42 80.45 -8.93
C VAL A 44 -6.52 81.49 -8.26
N SER A 45 -6.43 81.45 -6.93
CA SER A 45 -5.55 82.32 -6.14
C SER A 45 -4.07 81.98 -6.35
N ASN A 46 -3.16 82.93 -6.16
CA ASN A 46 -1.70 82.63 -6.30
C ASN A 46 -1.22 81.56 -5.33
N THR A 47 -1.78 81.51 -4.12
CA THR A 47 -1.48 80.46 -3.14
C THR A 47 -1.97 79.08 -3.58
N GLU A 48 -3.11 79.00 -4.26
CA GLU A 48 -3.60 77.74 -4.80
C GLU A 48 -2.76 77.28 -6.00
N LYS A 49 -2.17 78.19 -6.78
CA LYS A 49 -1.25 77.80 -7.88
C LYS A 49 0.03 77.18 -7.36
N GLU A 50 0.63 77.70 -6.29
CA GLU A 50 1.82 77.10 -5.65
C GLU A 50 1.51 75.74 -5.10
N LEU A 51 0.36 75.56 -4.46
CA LEU A 51 -0.07 74.29 -3.92
C LEU A 51 -0.28 73.24 -5.01
N LEU A 52 -0.87 73.63 -6.15
CA LEU A 52 -1.09 72.75 -7.29
C LEU A 52 0.24 72.36 -7.97
N GLN A 53 1.21 73.26 -8.03
CA GLN A 53 2.56 72.94 -8.52
C GLN A 53 3.26 71.90 -7.64
N HIS A 54 3.17 72.04 -6.31
CA HIS A 54 3.72 71.02 -5.40
C HIS A 54 3.04 69.65 -5.51
N ILE A 55 1.71 69.68 -5.70
CA ILE A 55 0.97 68.43 -5.95
C ILE A 55 1.40 67.82 -7.26
N ALA A 56 1.55 68.59 -8.32
CA ALA A 56 1.98 68.12 -9.64
C ALA A 56 3.42 67.51 -9.58
N GLU A 57 4.33 68.16 -8.84
CA GLU A 57 5.67 67.64 -8.59
C GLU A 57 5.64 66.29 -7.86
N THR A 58 4.81 66.19 -6.81
CA THR A 58 4.67 64.94 -6.06
C THR A 58 4.09 63.81 -6.93
N PHE A 59 3.07 64.13 -7.72
CA PHE A 59 2.49 63.17 -8.68
C PHE A 59 3.51 62.76 -9.77
N SER A 60 4.30 63.73 -10.28
CA SER A 60 5.34 63.41 -11.28
C SER A 60 6.40 62.44 -10.75
N HIS A 61 6.82 62.62 -9.47
CA HIS A 61 7.73 61.71 -8.80
C HIS A 61 7.12 60.32 -8.57
N ALA A 62 5.85 60.26 -8.18
CA ALA A 62 5.14 59.02 -8.00
C ALA A 62 5.01 58.24 -9.34
N LEU A 63 4.59 58.94 -10.41
CA LEU A 63 4.49 58.39 -11.75
C LEU A 63 5.85 57.92 -12.31
N ASP A 64 6.90 58.70 -12.08
CA ASP A 64 8.26 58.32 -12.47
C ASP A 64 8.73 57.04 -11.77
N SER A 65 8.43 56.90 -10.51
CA SER A 65 8.71 55.69 -9.71
C SER A 65 7.94 54.44 -10.24
N PHE A 66 6.70 54.61 -10.65
CA PHE A 66 5.92 53.53 -11.27
C PHE A 66 6.39 53.19 -12.68
N LEU A 67 6.72 54.20 -13.48
CA LEU A 67 7.20 54.00 -14.86
C LEU A 67 8.66 53.59 -14.92
N SER A 68 9.45 53.86 -13.85
CA SER A 68 10.86 53.47 -13.78
C SER A 68 11.05 52.05 -13.22
N ARG A 69 10.00 51.38 -12.72
CA ARG A 69 10.03 49.92 -12.51
C ARG A 69 10.16 49.25 -13.87
N GLY A 70 11.37 49.34 -14.41
CA GLY A 70 11.76 48.62 -15.61
C GLY A 70 11.35 47.17 -15.45
N SER A 71 10.57 46.69 -16.36
CA SER A 71 10.16 45.30 -16.45
C SER A 71 11.38 44.42 -16.20
N ILE A 72 11.33 43.52 -15.27
CA ILE A 72 12.33 42.45 -15.07
C ILE A 72 12.65 41.78 -16.41
N LEU A 73 11.68 41.75 -17.32
CA LEU A 73 11.86 41.30 -18.69
C LEU A 73 12.88 42.14 -19.49
N SER A 74 13.04 43.43 -19.26
CA SER A 74 14.01 44.27 -19.99
C SER A 74 15.44 44.04 -19.51
N PHE A 75 15.61 43.67 -18.26
CA PHE A 75 16.88 43.25 -17.68
C PHE A 75 17.34 41.91 -18.30
N PHE A 76 16.42 40.96 -18.42
CA PHE A 76 16.67 39.69 -19.14
C PHE A 76 16.94 39.90 -20.61
N GLY A 77 16.29 40.85 -21.27
CA GLY A 77 16.48 41.14 -22.69
C GLY A 77 17.88 41.68 -23.01
N ARG A 78 18.55 42.33 -22.08
CA ARG A 78 19.87 42.94 -22.27
C ARG A 78 21.04 41.98 -22.02
N ILE A 79 20.84 41.00 -21.09
CA ILE A 79 21.83 39.96 -20.79
C ILE A 79 21.85 38.86 -21.86
N PHE A 80 20.72 38.65 -22.55
CA PHE A 80 20.56 37.58 -23.52
C PHE A 80 20.74 38.07 -24.97
N SER A 81 21.94 38.51 -25.35
CA SER A 81 22.31 38.80 -26.74
C SER A 81 22.46 37.50 -27.54
N GLY A 82 21.60 37.32 -28.53
CA GLY A 82 21.75 36.39 -29.67
C GLY A 82 21.84 34.90 -29.32
N TRP A 83 23.00 34.34 -29.24
CA TRP A 83 23.30 32.91 -29.18
C TRP A 83 22.96 32.30 -27.77
N LEU A 84 23.07 33.08 -26.69
CA LEU A 84 22.82 32.63 -25.34
C LEU A 84 21.33 32.25 -25.12
N LYS A 85 20.41 32.87 -25.84
CA LYS A 85 18.98 32.50 -25.86
C LYS A 85 18.78 31.09 -26.41
N TRP A 86 19.51 30.76 -27.47
CA TRP A 86 19.43 29.42 -28.06
C TRP A 86 20.06 28.36 -27.16
N LEU A 87 21.15 28.72 -26.46
CA LEU A 87 21.78 27.83 -25.48
C LEU A 87 20.86 27.50 -24.31
N ILE A 88 20.15 28.50 -23.77
CA ILE A 88 19.19 28.27 -22.66
C ILE A 88 17.96 27.53 -23.15
N LEU A 89 17.45 27.87 -24.35
CA LEU A 89 16.33 27.14 -24.93
C LEU A 89 16.70 25.67 -25.19
N SER A 90 17.91 25.43 -25.65
CA SER A 90 18.45 24.07 -25.83
C SER A 90 18.65 23.35 -24.49
N ALA A 91 19.14 24.03 -23.45
CA ALA A 91 19.28 23.44 -22.13
C ALA A 91 17.93 23.10 -21.47
N ILE A 92 16.93 23.96 -21.66
CA ILE A 92 15.54 23.69 -21.19
C ILE A 92 14.94 22.52 -21.98
N ALA A 93 15.14 22.48 -23.31
CA ALA A 93 14.69 21.37 -24.13
C ALA A 93 15.38 20.04 -23.71
N LEU A 94 16.70 20.10 -23.45
CA LEU A 94 17.45 18.95 -22.98
C LEU A 94 16.99 18.49 -21.58
N ALA A 95 16.70 19.41 -20.67
CA ALA A 95 16.16 19.12 -19.34
C ALA A 95 14.76 18.48 -19.42
N MET A 96 13.98 18.79 -20.45
CA MET A 96 12.64 18.22 -20.67
C MET A 96 12.70 16.75 -21.13
N PHE A 97 13.84 16.30 -21.69
CA PHE A 97 14.10 14.89 -22.01
C PHE A 97 14.68 14.09 -20.85
N MET A 98 14.90 14.72 -19.69
CA MET A 98 15.44 14.02 -18.52
C MET A 98 14.37 13.08 -17.95
N PRO A 99 14.64 11.76 -17.86
CA PRO A 99 13.67 10.82 -17.33
C PRO A 99 13.43 11.12 -15.85
N ILE A 100 12.17 11.29 -15.47
CA ILE A 100 11.76 11.48 -14.09
C ILE A 100 11.34 10.12 -13.54
N ASN A 101 11.96 9.68 -12.46
CA ASN A 101 11.54 8.48 -11.75
C ASN A 101 10.20 8.76 -11.05
N ILE A 102 9.19 8.02 -11.46
CA ILE A 102 7.88 8.05 -10.81
C ILE A 102 7.91 7.02 -9.69
N SER A 103 7.57 7.42 -8.46
CA SER A 103 7.46 6.54 -7.30
C SER A 103 6.05 6.61 -6.74
N ALA A 104 5.53 5.48 -6.29
CA ALA A 104 4.28 5.37 -5.57
C ALA A 104 4.57 4.89 -4.14
N VAL A 105 3.84 5.43 -3.17
CA VAL A 105 3.91 5.01 -1.77
C VAL A 105 2.70 4.14 -1.47
N ALA A 106 2.96 2.96 -0.90
CA ALA A 106 1.92 1.99 -0.60
C ALA A 106 2.20 1.30 0.74
N PRO A 107 1.16 0.91 1.50
CA PRO A 107 1.34 0.11 2.70
C PRO A 107 1.93 -1.26 2.35
N VAL A 108 2.78 -1.77 3.24
CA VAL A 108 3.49 -3.03 3.07
C VAL A 108 3.35 -3.87 4.33
N GLU A 109 3.16 -5.18 4.13
CA GLU A 109 3.17 -6.20 5.18
C GLU A 109 4.31 -7.17 4.92
N VAL A 110 4.95 -7.63 5.98
CA VAL A 110 5.94 -8.71 5.90
C VAL A 110 5.20 -10.02 6.07
N ILE A 111 5.27 -10.88 5.07
CA ILE A 111 4.65 -12.20 5.09
C ILE A 111 5.68 -13.29 4.85
N ALA A 112 5.41 -14.51 5.32
CA ALA A 112 6.20 -15.64 4.94
C ALA A 112 5.97 -15.98 3.46
N LYS A 113 7.03 -16.28 2.72
CA LYS A 113 6.96 -16.57 1.28
C LYS A 113 6.25 -17.88 1.00
N ASN A 114 6.53 -18.93 1.79
CA ASN A 114 5.94 -20.26 1.66
C ASN A 114 5.42 -20.74 3.03
N PRO A 115 4.32 -20.19 3.54
CA PRO A 115 3.78 -20.61 4.83
C PRO A 115 3.20 -22.02 4.72
N SER A 116 3.53 -22.89 5.67
CA SER A 116 2.93 -24.22 5.80
C SER A 116 1.59 -24.11 6.54
N VAL A 117 0.52 -24.44 5.85
CA VAL A 117 -0.83 -24.38 6.45
C VAL A 117 -1.10 -25.70 7.17
N VAL A 118 -1.31 -25.64 8.48
CA VAL A 118 -1.68 -26.78 9.31
C VAL A 118 -3.21 -26.88 9.32
N THR A 119 -3.69 -28.01 8.82
CA THR A 119 -5.13 -28.31 8.71
C THR A 119 -5.50 -29.49 9.59
N SER A 120 -6.79 -29.62 9.94
CA SER A 120 -7.27 -30.80 10.67
C SER A 120 -7.34 -32.01 9.71
N PRO A 121 -6.66 -33.13 10.03
CA PRO A 121 -6.74 -34.36 9.23
C PRO A 121 -8.00 -35.17 9.50
N VAL A 122 -8.73 -34.88 10.59
CA VAL A 122 -9.94 -35.58 11.01
C VAL A 122 -11.01 -34.58 11.50
N ASN A 123 -12.29 -35.01 11.46
CA ASN A 123 -13.35 -34.24 12.10
C ASN A 123 -13.25 -34.40 13.63
N GLY A 124 -13.37 -33.31 14.36
CA GLY A 124 -13.30 -33.38 15.82
C GLY A 124 -13.61 -32.04 16.49
N VAL A 125 -13.43 -32.00 17.78
CA VAL A 125 -13.55 -30.78 18.60
C VAL A 125 -12.17 -30.44 19.12
N VAL A 126 -11.74 -29.20 18.98
CA VAL A 126 -10.45 -28.75 19.54
C VAL A 126 -10.51 -28.75 21.06
N LYS A 127 -9.71 -29.60 21.68
CA LYS A 127 -9.58 -29.67 23.18
C LYS A 127 -8.65 -28.57 23.65
N LYS A 128 -7.51 -28.39 22.98
CA LYS A 128 -6.53 -27.38 23.37
C LYS A 128 -5.57 -27.10 22.18
N VAL A 129 -5.23 -25.85 21.99
CA VAL A 129 -4.07 -25.43 21.18
C VAL A 129 -2.88 -25.33 22.12
N LEU A 130 -1.76 -25.92 21.75
CA LEU A 130 -0.58 -26.09 22.61
C LEU A 130 0.51 -25.04 22.35
N VAL A 131 0.39 -24.27 21.25
CA VAL A 131 1.33 -23.26 20.82
C VAL A 131 0.64 -21.90 20.74
N ASN A 132 1.38 -20.83 21.02
CA ASN A 132 0.91 -19.47 20.86
C ASN A 132 1.43 -18.87 19.56
N THR A 133 0.84 -17.73 19.16
CA THR A 133 1.40 -16.95 18.05
C THR A 133 2.80 -16.49 18.40
N ASN A 134 3.72 -16.62 17.44
CA ASN A 134 5.17 -16.37 17.54
C ASN A 134 5.98 -17.40 18.34
N ASP A 135 5.40 -18.51 18.75
CA ASP A 135 6.19 -19.60 19.32
C ASP A 135 7.00 -20.30 18.23
N ALA A 136 8.27 -20.60 18.54
CA ALA A 136 9.10 -21.44 17.68
C ALA A 136 8.63 -22.89 17.77
N VAL A 137 8.47 -23.55 16.63
CA VAL A 137 8.01 -24.94 16.53
C VAL A 137 9.02 -25.76 15.73
N ASP A 138 9.28 -26.98 16.21
CA ASP A 138 10.12 -27.96 15.56
C ASP A 138 9.28 -29.07 14.92
N ILE A 139 9.87 -29.79 13.94
CA ILE A 139 9.22 -30.92 13.30
C ILE A 139 8.82 -31.96 14.33
N GLY A 140 7.54 -32.40 14.30
CA GLY A 140 6.97 -33.38 15.21
C GLY A 140 6.45 -32.81 16.53
N MET A 141 6.62 -31.50 16.80
CA MET A 141 6.06 -30.85 17.97
C MET A 141 4.53 -30.86 17.90
N GLU A 142 3.87 -31.12 19.05
CA GLU A 142 2.42 -31.14 19.16
C GLU A 142 1.87 -29.70 19.12
N LEU A 143 0.98 -29.42 18.16
CA LEU A 143 0.43 -28.09 17.93
C LEU A 143 -0.98 -27.97 18.51
N VAL A 144 -1.82 -28.96 18.19
CA VAL A 144 -3.23 -28.95 18.54
C VAL A 144 -3.64 -30.34 19.00
N LYS A 145 -4.42 -30.39 20.06
CA LYS A 145 -5.02 -31.63 20.56
C LYS A 145 -6.53 -31.56 20.40
N LEU A 146 -7.07 -32.49 19.65
CA LEU A 146 -8.52 -32.70 19.55
C LEU A 146 -9.03 -33.53 20.75
N ASP A 147 -10.33 -33.55 20.94
CA ASP A 147 -10.96 -34.47 21.91
C ASP A 147 -10.81 -35.91 21.40
N ASP A 148 -10.00 -36.68 22.11
CA ASP A 148 -9.59 -38.05 21.77
C ASP A 148 -10.51 -39.13 22.30
N LEU A 149 -11.53 -38.77 23.10
CA LEU A 149 -12.38 -39.75 23.80
C LEU A 149 -13.06 -40.72 22.83
N ASN A 150 -13.69 -40.20 21.79
CA ASN A 150 -14.41 -41.05 20.82
C ASN A 150 -13.44 -41.91 20.00
N PHE A 151 -12.29 -41.34 19.56
CA PHE A 151 -11.28 -42.08 18.82
C PHE A 151 -10.68 -43.21 19.62
N LYS A 152 -10.39 -42.94 20.89
CA LYS A 152 -9.87 -43.94 21.83
C LYS A 152 -10.86 -45.05 22.07
N SER A 153 -12.13 -44.72 22.34
CA SER A 153 -13.18 -45.73 22.54
C SER A 153 -13.38 -46.60 21.29
N GLN A 154 -13.36 -46.01 20.10
CA GLN A 154 -13.49 -46.77 18.85
C GLN A 154 -12.30 -47.70 18.62
N TYR A 155 -11.09 -47.26 18.91
CA TYR A 155 -9.89 -48.10 18.85
C TYR A 155 -9.97 -49.29 19.80
N GLU A 156 -10.37 -49.06 21.08
CA GLU A 156 -10.53 -50.10 22.09
C GLU A 156 -11.61 -51.13 21.71
N ILE A 157 -12.74 -50.69 21.15
CA ILE A 157 -13.80 -51.57 20.66
C ILE A 157 -13.28 -52.44 19.50
N ASN A 158 -12.64 -51.83 18.48
CA ASN A 158 -12.12 -52.59 17.35
C ASN A 158 -11.04 -53.59 17.79
N LEU A 159 -10.23 -53.24 18.79
CA LEU A 159 -9.22 -54.12 19.34
C LEU A 159 -9.85 -55.35 20.00
N GLN A 160 -10.92 -55.17 20.80
CA GLN A 160 -11.68 -56.25 21.44
C GLN A 160 -12.33 -57.16 20.35
N GLU A 161 -12.92 -56.56 19.30
CA GLU A 161 -13.50 -57.33 18.21
C GLU A 161 -12.45 -58.18 17.48
N LEU A 162 -11.24 -57.66 17.30
CA LEU A 162 -10.10 -58.39 16.72
C LEU A 162 -9.74 -59.57 17.59
N GLU A 163 -9.61 -59.37 18.94
CA GLU A 163 -9.26 -60.42 19.89
C GLU A 163 -10.29 -61.56 19.85
N VAL A 164 -11.62 -61.22 19.77
CA VAL A 164 -12.68 -62.22 19.61
C VAL A 164 -12.52 -63.00 18.31
N ALA A 165 -12.32 -62.29 17.17
CA ALA A 165 -12.19 -62.94 15.87
C ALA A 165 -10.91 -63.86 15.81
N GLU A 166 -9.79 -63.44 16.44
CA GLU A 166 -8.60 -64.25 16.54
C GLU A 166 -8.83 -65.49 17.41
N ALA A 167 -9.57 -65.39 18.54
CA ALA A 167 -9.94 -66.51 19.37
C ALA A 167 -10.83 -67.52 18.64
N GLU A 168 -11.80 -67.05 17.81
CA GLU A 168 -12.65 -67.89 16.98
C GLU A 168 -11.87 -68.62 15.90
N LEU A 169 -10.96 -67.91 15.22
CA LEU A 169 -10.06 -68.52 14.23
C LEU A 169 -9.15 -69.57 14.87
N LEU A 170 -8.63 -69.35 16.12
CA LEU A 170 -7.82 -70.31 16.82
C LEU A 170 -8.63 -71.58 17.17
N ARG A 171 -9.88 -71.43 17.68
CA ARG A 171 -10.75 -72.55 17.95
C ARG A 171 -11.06 -73.36 16.69
N ALA A 172 -11.39 -72.66 15.57
CA ALA A 172 -11.63 -73.31 14.28
C ALA A 172 -10.40 -74.07 13.79
N LYS A 173 -9.18 -73.50 13.92
CA LYS A 173 -7.92 -74.20 13.64
C LYS A 173 -7.73 -75.47 14.43
N GLN A 174 -8.03 -75.44 15.73
CA GLN A 174 -7.92 -76.63 16.59
C GLN A 174 -8.95 -77.70 16.19
N SER A 175 -10.20 -77.33 15.89
CA SER A 175 -11.27 -78.26 15.48
C SER A 175 -11.11 -78.78 14.06
N SER A 176 -10.39 -78.09 13.17
CA SER A 176 -10.18 -78.50 11.75
C SER A 176 -9.36 -79.76 11.59
N PHE A 177 -8.66 -80.20 12.64
CA PHE A 177 -7.92 -81.48 12.62
C PHE A 177 -8.86 -82.69 12.61
N THR A 178 -10.12 -82.52 13.07
CA THR A 178 -11.08 -83.62 13.22
C THR A 178 -12.39 -83.43 12.44
N ASN A 179 -12.62 -82.26 11.84
CA ASN A 179 -13.88 -81.90 11.13
C ASN A 179 -13.62 -81.13 9.82
N ASP A 180 -14.09 -81.66 8.67
CA ASP A 180 -13.91 -81.03 7.38
C ASP A 180 -14.76 -79.73 7.21
N GLU A 181 -15.88 -79.58 7.93
CA GLU A 181 -16.65 -78.32 7.95
C GLU A 181 -15.84 -77.19 8.60
N ALA A 182 -15.09 -77.51 9.64
CA ALA A 182 -14.21 -76.55 10.30
C ALA A 182 -13.11 -76.05 9.36
N LYS A 183 -12.62 -76.88 8.45
CA LYS A 183 -11.64 -76.46 7.40
C LYS A 183 -12.24 -75.43 6.41
N ALA A 184 -13.50 -75.63 6.00
CA ALA A 184 -14.16 -74.67 5.12
C ALA A 184 -14.33 -73.27 5.79
N LYS A 185 -14.61 -73.26 7.09
CA LYS A 185 -14.73 -72.00 7.86
C LYS A 185 -13.39 -71.27 8.10
N LEU A 186 -12.24 -71.96 7.99
CA LEU A 186 -10.92 -71.31 8.21
C LEU A 186 -10.64 -70.12 7.27
N VAL A 187 -11.04 -70.23 6.02
CA VAL A 187 -10.85 -69.17 5.00
C VAL A 187 -11.71 -67.98 5.38
N GLU A 188 -12.98 -68.20 5.74
CA GLU A 188 -13.90 -67.16 6.16
C GLU A 188 -13.36 -66.43 7.40
N LEU A 189 -13.06 -67.15 8.49
CA LEU A 189 -12.55 -66.59 9.72
C LEU A 189 -11.21 -65.91 9.59
N SER A 190 -10.33 -66.44 8.69
CA SER A 190 -9.06 -65.78 8.43
C SER A 190 -9.24 -64.44 7.70
N THR A 191 -10.25 -64.37 6.82
CA THR A 191 -10.63 -63.12 6.13
C THR A 191 -11.24 -62.12 7.09
N GLU A 192 -12.08 -62.59 8.04
CA GLU A 192 -12.68 -61.76 9.09
C GLU A 192 -11.59 -61.16 9.99
N VAL A 193 -10.63 -61.95 10.47
CA VAL A 193 -9.45 -61.48 11.25
C VAL A 193 -8.68 -60.42 10.45
N ALA A 194 -8.45 -60.65 9.12
CA ALA A 194 -7.78 -59.69 8.29
C ALA A 194 -8.57 -58.38 8.17
N LEU A 195 -9.91 -58.44 8.09
CA LEU A 195 -10.79 -57.27 8.07
C LEU A 195 -10.69 -56.52 9.42
N LYS A 196 -10.83 -57.22 10.54
CA LYS A 196 -10.73 -56.62 11.89
C LYS A 196 -9.35 -55.97 12.13
N LYS A 197 -8.26 -56.57 11.66
CA LYS A 197 -6.92 -55.96 11.64
C LYS A 197 -6.89 -54.63 10.89
N LYS A 198 -7.53 -54.54 9.77
CA LYS A 198 -7.65 -53.30 9.01
C LYS A 198 -8.49 -52.24 9.76
N GLN A 199 -9.58 -52.67 10.42
CA GLN A 199 -10.41 -51.77 11.24
C GLN A 199 -9.62 -51.21 12.44
N VAL A 200 -8.85 -52.04 13.14
CA VAL A 200 -7.96 -51.60 14.23
C VAL A 200 -6.92 -50.60 13.70
N ALA A 201 -6.22 -50.92 12.63
CA ALA A 201 -5.22 -50.02 12.05
C ALA A 201 -5.81 -48.66 11.65
N TYR A 202 -7.00 -48.65 11.07
CA TYR A 202 -7.72 -47.42 10.73
C TYR A 202 -8.09 -46.60 11.99
N ALA A 203 -8.63 -47.25 13.03
CA ALA A 203 -8.98 -46.57 14.25
C ALA A 203 -7.75 -46.04 15.01
N GLU A 204 -6.63 -46.77 14.97
CA GLU A 204 -5.34 -46.32 15.50
C GLU A 204 -4.84 -45.06 14.79
N GLU A 205 -4.93 -45.05 13.46
CA GLU A 205 -4.55 -43.88 12.68
C GLU A 205 -5.43 -42.67 12.98
N GLN A 206 -6.76 -42.84 13.11
CA GLN A 206 -7.69 -41.78 13.53
C GLN A 206 -7.33 -41.23 14.93
N LEU A 207 -7.01 -42.13 15.85
CA LEU A 207 -6.59 -41.74 17.22
C LEU A 207 -5.24 -40.98 17.16
N LYS A 208 -4.31 -41.40 16.34
CA LYS A 208 -3.03 -40.69 16.16
C LYS A 208 -3.25 -39.29 15.58
N TYR A 209 -4.19 -39.12 14.66
CA TYR A 209 -4.54 -37.82 14.07
C TYR A 209 -5.30 -36.89 15.02
N SER A 210 -5.76 -37.37 16.20
CA SER A 210 -6.33 -36.52 17.24
C SER A 210 -5.29 -35.54 17.83
N VAL A 211 -3.99 -35.81 17.61
CA VAL A 211 -2.90 -34.92 17.97
C VAL A 211 -2.23 -34.42 16.68
N ILE A 212 -2.47 -33.16 16.36
CA ILE A 212 -1.91 -32.52 15.17
C ILE A 212 -0.50 -32.03 15.48
N LYS A 213 0.47 -32.45 14.66
CA LYS A 213 1.89 -32.17 14.87
C LYS A 213 2.45 -31.31 13.72
N ALA A 214 3.52 -30.58 14.00
CA ALA A 214 4.23 -29.81 13.01
C ALA A 214 4.95 -30.72 11.99
N GLU A 215 4.73 -30.48 10.71
CA GLU A 215 5.44 -31.17 9.61
C GLU A 215 6.72 -30.45 9.23
N VAL A 216 6.83 -29.15 9.54
CA VAL A 216 7.99 -28.30 9.27
C VAL A 216 8.36 -27.52 10.53
N SER A 217 9.62 -27.09 10.61
CA SER A 217 10.06 -26.14 11.64
C SER A 217 9.78 -24.71 11.20
N GLY A 218 9.57 -23.81 12.16
CA GLY A 218 9.30 -22.40 11.90
C GLY A 218 8.68 -21.71 13.09
N VAL A 219 7.90 -20.66 12.84
CA VAL A 219 7.18 -19.88 13.83
C VAL A 219 5.68 -20.09 13.64
N ALA A 220 4.97 -20.41 14.71
CA ALA A 220 3.52 -20.60 14.66
C ALA A 220 2.80 -19.25 14.55
N VAL A 221 1.86 -19.15 13.62
CA VAL A 221 0.93 -18.02 13.47
C VAL A 221 -0.47 -18.56 13.65
N VAL A 222 -1.05 -18.25 14.80
CA VAL A 222 -2.41 -18.66 15.18
C VAL A 222 -3.32 -17.44 15.04
N GLU A 223 -4.30 -17.53 14.19
CA GLU A 223 -5.36 -16.53 14.08
C GLU A 223 -6.39 -16.83 15.19
N ASP A 224 -6.81 -15.82 15.96
CA ASP A 224 -7.88 -15.91 16.98
C ASP A 224 -7.73 -17.06 18.01
N PHE A 225 -6.60 -17.10 18.68
CA PHE A 225 -6.21 -18.15 19.64
C PHE A 225 -7.30 -18.51 20.69
N ILE A 226 -8.10 -17.53 21.11
CA ILE A 226 -9.09 -17.72 22.20
C ILE A 226 -10.31 -18.53 21.71
N ASP A 227 -10.63 -18.45 20.43
CA ASP A 227 -11.86 -19.04 19.88
C ASP A 227 -11.75 -20.52 19.46
N TRP A 228 -10.55 -21.10 19.50
CA TRP A 228 -10.35 -22.48 19.06
C TRP A 228 -10.77 -23.56 20.06
N GLN A 229 -10.67 -23.28 21.35
CA GLN A 229 -10.99 -24.28 22.38
C GLN A 229 -12.51 -24.58 22.44
N GLY A 230 -12.87 -25.84 22.25
CA GLY A 230 -14.27 -26.28 22.19
C GLY A 230 -14.93 -26.12 20.84
N ARG A 231 -14.21 -25.58 19.84
CA ARG A 231 -14.73 -25.40 18.48
C ARG A 231 -14.67 -26.72 17.69
N PRO A 232 -15.75 -27.10 16.98
CA PRO A 232 -15.69 -28.20 16.02
C PRO A 232 -14.86 -27.83 14.80
N VAL A 233 -14.04 -28.76 14.34
CA VAL A 233 -13.25 -28.63 13.10
C VAL A 233 -13.55 -29.77 12.15
N ASN A 234 -13.51 -29.45 10.85
CA ASN A 234 -13.70 -30.40 9.78
C ASN A 234 -12.38 -30.79 9.13
N ILE A 235 -12.36 -31.91 8.40
CA ILE A 235 -11.20 -32.32 7.62
C ILE A 235 -10.82 -31.22 6.62
N GLY A 236 -9.53 -30.83 6.61
CA GLY A 236 -9.01 -29.79 5.74
C GLY A 236 -9.22 -28.35 6.25
N GLU A 237 -9.88 -28.16 7.39
CA GLU A 237 -10.04 -26.83 7.99
C GLU A 237 -8.70 -26.31 8.51
N LYS A 238 -8.32 -25.10 8.10
CA LYS A 238 -7.10 -24.42 8.52
C LYS A 238 -7.20 -24.05 9.98
N ILE A 239 -6.24 -24.46 10.82
CA ILE A 239 -6.19 -24.15 12.23
C ILE A 239 -5.11 -23.09 12.51
N LEU A 240 -3.92 -23.29 11.98
CA LEU A 240 -2.80 -22.36 12.14
C LEU A 240 -1.86 -22.44 10.93
N THR A 241 -0.91 -21.54 10.88
CA THR A 241 0.10 -21.52 9.84
C THR A 241 1.48 -21.56 10.50
N ILE A 242 2.42 -22.28 9.90
CA ILE A 242 3.83 -22.24 10.31
C ILE A 242 4.58 -21.42 9.26
N ALA A 243 5.14 -20.30 9.69
CA ALA A 243 5.93 -19.40 8.87
C ALA A 243 7.43 -19.70 9.06
N ASN A 244 8.19 -19.75 7.96
CA ASN A 244 9.63 -19.75 8.08
C ASN A 244 10.11 -18.29 8.21
N SER A 245 10.79 -17.97 9.31
CA SER A 245 11.32 -16.62 9.58
C SER A 245 12.43 -16.21 8.60
N ASP A 246 13.12 -17.17 8.01
CA ASP A 246 14.25 -16.91 7.10
C ASP A 246 13.81 -16.70 5.65
N ASP A 247 12.57 -17.07 5.30
CA ASP A 247 12.03 -16.95 3.94
C ASP A 247 10.80 -16.04 3.95
N ILE A 248 11.05 -14.73 3.97
CA ILE A 248 10.03 -13.69 4.01
C ILE A 248 9.91 -12.98 2.67
N GLU A 249 8.71 -12.47 2.38
CA GLU A 249 8.46 -11.57 1.26
C GLU A 249 7.63 -10.36 1.72
N PHE A 250 7.71 -9.28 0.97
CA PHE A 250 6.90 -8.08 1.20
C PHE A 250 5.63 -8.16 0.38
N LEU A 251 4.49 -8.04 1.04
CA LEU A 251 3.20 -7.88 0.41
C LEU A 251 2.81 -6.39 0.42
N ILE A 252 2.79 -5.79 -0.76
CA ILE A 252 2.55 -4.36 -0.95
C ILE A 252 1.15 -4.20 -1.52
N TYR A 253 0.36 -3.33 -0.90
CA TYR A 253 -1.00 -3.00 -1.35
C TYR A 253 -0.99 -1.70 -2.13
N LEU A 254 -0.81 -1.79 -3.45
CA LEU A 254 -0.76 -0.62 -4.31
C LEU A 254 -2.17 -0.17 -4.71
N PRO A 255 -2.59 1.06 -4.33
CA PRO A 255 -3.88 1.59 -4.74
C PRO A 255 -4.02 1.66 -6.27
N THR A 256 -5.21 1.35 -6.79
CA THR A 256 -5.46 1.31 -8.25
C THR A 256 -5.17 2.63 -8.96
N LYS A 257 -5.33 3.76 -8.27
CA LYS A 257 -5.02 5.10 -8.80
C LYS A 257 -3.53 5.30 -9.12
N ASP A 258 -2.64 4.58 -8.42
CA ASP A 258 -1.19 4.72 -8.52
C ASP A 258 -0.56 3.57 -9.36
N SER A 259 -1.38 2.62 -9.83
CA SER A 259 -0.94 1.39 -10.52
C SER A 259 -0.51 1.58 -11.97
N LEU A 260 -0.84 2.72 -12.61
CA LEU A 260 -0.67 2.96 -14.04
C LEU A 260 0.81 3.01 -14.50
N PHE A 261 1.77 3.08 -13.58
CA PHE A 261 3.17 3.38 -13.89
C PHE A 261 4.16 2.32 -13.39
N ILE A 262 3.71 1.14 -12.97
CA ILE A 262 4.62 0.14 -12.40
C ILE A 262 5.05 -0.84 -13.48
N GLU A 263 6.33 -0.78 -13.84
CA GLU A 263 6.99 -1.81 -14.64
C GLU A 263 7.27 -3.05 -13.77
N LYS A 264 7.19 -4.24 -14.40
CA LYS A 264 7.47 -5.52 -13.73
C LYS A 264 8.89 -5.63 -13.13
N SER A 265 9.79 -4.74 -13.51
CA SER A 265 11.18 -4.67 -13.04
C SER A 265 11.43 -3.51 -12.06
N ALA A 266 10.39 -2.83 -11.58
CA ALA A 266 10.54 -1.71 -10.66
C ALA A 266 11.19 -2.18 -9.35
N ARG A 267 12.10 -1.35 -8.84
CA ARG A 267 12.70 -1.56 -7.51
C ARG A 267 11.76 -1.05 -6.43
N VAL A 268 11.74 -1.76 -5.33
CA VAL A 268 10.96 -1.42 -4.16
C VAL A 268 11.91 -1.01 -3.04
N LYS A 269 11.58 0.08 -2.35
CA LYS A 269 12.25 0.49 -1.12
C LYS A 269 11.24 0.39 0.02
N VAL A 270 11.49 -0.52 0.95
CA VAL A 270 10.64 -0.72 2.11
C VAL A 270 11.24 0.00 3.30
N PHE A 271 10.44 0.80 3.98
CA PHE A 271 10.79 1.46 5.23
C PHE A 271 10.00 0.80 6.35
N LEU A 272 10.68 0.24 7.33
CA LEU A 272 10.04 -0.36 8.49
C LEU A 272 9.74 0.71 9.54
N ASP A 273 8.61 0.60 10.22
CA ASP A 273 8.23 1.52 11.31
C ASP A 273 9.25 1.51 12.46
N SER A 274 9.94 0.37 12.67
CA SER A 274 11.02 0.24 13.65
C SER A 274 12.29 0.99 13.26
N SER A 275 12.53 1.26 11.97
CA SER A 275 13.73 1.90 11.43
C SER A 275 13.41 2.76 10.21
N PRO A 276 12.74 3.91 10.38
CA PRO A 276 12.21 4.72 9.26
C PRO A 276 13.31 5.42 8.43
N LEU A 277 14.54 5.45 8.91
CA LEU A 277 15.68 6.05 8.20
C LEU A 277 16.47 5.03 7.37
N SER A 278 16.29 3.73 7.60
CA SER A 278 16.93 2.66 6.82
C SER A 278 15.90 2.08 5.85
N SER A 279 16.25 2.00 4.58
CA SER A 279 15.42 1.34 3.57
C SER A 279 15.97 -0.03 3.23
N ILE A 280 15.08 -0.99 3.12
CA ILE A 280 15.39 -2.33 2.60
C ILE A 280 15.05 -2.31 1.12
N GLU A 281 16.00 -2.65 0.27
CA GLU A 281 15.76 -2.75 -1.16
C GLU A 281 15.19 -4.13 -1.50
N GLY A 282 14.20 -4.13 -2.37
CA GLY A 282 13.52 -5.33 -2.82
C GLY A 282 13.20 -5.26 -4.30
N LYS A 283 12.94 -6.44 -4.88
CA LYS A 283 12.57 -6.60 -6.27
C LYS A 283 11.19 -7.21 -6.39
N ILE A 284 10.37 -6.68 -7.28
CA ILE A 284 9.03 -7.21 -7.54
C ILE A 284 9.16 -8.63 -8.13
N LEU A 285 8.52 -9.59 -7.47
CA LEU A 285 8.42 -10.98 -7.91
C LEU A 285 7.19 -11.20 -8.77
N ARG A 286 6.06 -10.78 -8.25
CA ARG A 286 4.74 -10.98 -8.90
C ARG A 286 3.77 -9.88 -8.51
N THR A 287 2.81 -9.63 -9.38
CA THR A 287 1.73 -8.65 -9.16
C THR A 287 0.40 -9.34 -9.42
N SER A 288 -0.60 -9.13 -8.56
CA SER A 288 -1.94 -9.62 -8.79
C SER A 288 -2.55 -8.98 -10.04
N TYR A 289 -3.28 -9.77 -10.81
CA TYR A 289 -3.96 -9.26 -12.01
C TYR A 289 -5.25 -8.50 -11.68
N LYS A 290 -5.91 -8.84 -10.57
CA LYS A 290 -7.14 -8.20 -10.10
C LYS A 290 -6.87 -7.41 -8.84
N PRO A 291 -7.41 -6.19 -8.73
CA PRO A 291 -7.39 -5.46 -7.48
C PRO A 291 -8.36 -6.12 -6.48
N GLU A 292 -8.00 -6.10 -5.20
CA GLU A 292 -8.80 -6.59 -4.09
C GLU A 292 -9.05 -5.45 -3.08
N LEU A 293 -10.14 -5.54 -2.35
CA LEU A 293 -10.41 -4.62 -1.26
C LEU A 293 -9.49 -4.96 -0.08
N THR A 294 -8.75 -3.97 0.41
CA THR A 294 -7.97 -4.09 1.64
C THR A 294 -8.86 -3.97 2.88
N ALA A 295 -8.34 -4.29 4.06
CA ALA A 295 -9.03 -4.10 5.33
C ALA A 295 -9.47 -2.63 5.55
N GLU A 296 -8.76 -1.69 4.95
CA GLU A 296 -9.08 -0.25 4.99
C GLU A 296 -10.12 0.18 3.92
N ASN A 297 -10.75 -0.80 3.24
CA ASN A 297 -11.74 -0.57 2.18
C ASN A 297 -11.19 0.18 0.95
N ILE A 298 -9.89 0.05 0.68
CA ILE A 298 -9.22 0.62 -0.50
C ILE A 298 -9.02 -0.48 -1.54
N LEU A 299 -9.37 -0.18 -2.79
CA LEU A 299 -9.12 -1.10 -3.90
C LEU A 299 -7.65 -1.04 -4.30
N ALA A 300 -6.91 -2.14 -4.10
CA ALA A 300 -5.47 -2.20 -4.32
C ALA A 300 -5.02 -3.49 -5.04
N TYR A 301 -3.92 -3.38 -5.78
CA TYR A 301 -3.22 -4.54 -6.33
C TYR A 301 -2.24 -5.08 -5.30
N LYS A 302 -2.21 -6.40 -5.11
CA LYS A 302 -1.22 -7.09 -4.29
C LYS A 302 0.06 -7.30 -5.10
N ILE A 303 1.15 -6.74 -4.62
CA ILE A 303 2.48 -6.89 -5.21
C ILE A 303 3.35 -7.63 -4.21
N HIS A 304 3.95 -8.72 -4.66
CA HIS A 304 4.92 -9.48 -3.87
C HIS A 304 6.32 -9.09 -4.28
N ALA A 305 7.15 -8.73 -3.33
CA ALA A 305 8.55 -8.37 -3.55
C ALA A 305 9.46 -9.19 -2.64
N SER A 306 10.60 -9.65 -3.17
CA SER A 306 11.65 -10.29 -2.38
C SER A 306 12.59 -9.24 -1.82
N LEU A 307 13.26 -9.60 -0.71
CA LEU A 307 14.47 -8.91 -0.31
C LEU A 307 15.54 -9.14 -1.40
N GLU A 308 16.26 -8.08 -1.77
CA GLU A 308 17.51 -8.25 -2.49
C GLU A 308 18.59 -8.57 -1.40
N ASP A 309 19.21 -9.74 -1.50
CA ASP A 309 20.22 -10.23 -0.55
C ASP A 309 21.39 -9.25 -0.46
N ASN A 310 21.27 -8.23 0.34
CA ASN A 310 22.36 -7.34 0.74
C ASN A 310 22.10 -6.74 2.12
N ILE A 311 21.64 -7.57 3.05
CA ILE A 311 21.75 -7.25 4.47
C ILE A 311 22.92 -8.05 5.00
N GLU A 312 24.14 -7.51 4.85
CA GLU A 312 25.20 -7.88 5.78
C GLU A 312 24.77 -7.41 7.19
N PRO A 313 24.93 -8.27 8.19
CA PRO A 313 24.47 -8.07 9.56
C PRO A 313 25.08 -6.85 10.25
#